data_8cddaf64c81aa2942163d48fd79b0d7d
#
_entry.id   8cddaf64c81aa2942163d48fd79b0d7d
#
_cell.length_a   1.000
_cell.length_b   1.000
_cell.length_c   1.000
_cell.angle_alpha   90.00
_cell.angle_beta   90.00
_cell.angle_gamma   90.00
#
_symmetry.space_group_name_H-M   'P 1'
#
loop_
_entity.id
_entity.type
_entity.pdbx_description
1 polymer ?
#
loop_
_entity_poly.entity_id
_entity_poly.type
_entity_poly.pdbx_seq_one_letter_code
_entity_poly.pdbx_strand_id
1 'polypeptide(L)'
;MGHIAKSVARFWNKYRQGVLLKILAAVTGITGASGNAKVWHDTHIADLGSTTATPYTIGETDLNDLATQALGDNKSLFSLAIMHSNVAKTLENKQLLEYWKYTDASGIQRPMNIASANGYTVVVDDGVPVAQVGGSGDNKALKKYTTYILGTGVLRTAGARLDRPNDVDYDPAKNGGQETLYTRIRETIHPNGFSFKAPSSGWTESPTDAQLAATANWSLQFDPKAIPIASLITNG
;
A
#
# COMPACT_ATOMS: atom_id res chain seq x y z
N MET A 1 19.13 26.29 4.82
CA MET A 1 19.47 24.85 4.52
C MET A 1 18.43 23.85 5.02
N GLY A 2 17.86 23.96 6.24
CA GLY A 2 16.92 22.96 6.78
C GLY A 2 15.60 22.77 6.00
N HIS A 3 15.14 23.75 5.25
CA HIS A 3 13.87 23.66 4.51
C HIS A 3 13.99 22.78 3.26
N ILE A 4 15.07 22.89 2.52
CA ILE A 4 15.33 22.08 1.31
C ILE A 4 15.49 20.60 1.70
N ALA A 5 16.29 20.31 2.73
CA ALA A 5 16.48 18.95 3.21
C ALA A 5 15.15 18.29 3.67
N LYS A 6 14.30 19.03 4.37
CA LYS A 6 12.97 18.53 4.76
C LYS A 6 12.06 18.27 3.56
N SER A 7 12.11 19.12 2.55
CA SER A 7 11.31 18.95 1.32
C SER A 7 11.77 17.73 0.52
N VAL A 8 13.08 17.52 0.38
CA VAL A 8 13.65 16.35 -0.28
C VAL A 8 13.30 15.07 0.48
N ALA A 9 13.43 15.06 1.81
CA ALA A 9 13.06 13.89 2.63
C ALA A 9 11.58 13.56 2.49
N ARG A 10 10.70 14.58 2.49
CA ARG A 10 9.25 14.39 2.30
C ARG A 10 8.93 13.82 0.91
N PHE A 11 9.59 14.30 -0.14
CA PHE A 11 9.45 13.77 -1.49
C PHE A 11 9.80 12.29 -1.54
N TRP A 12 10.97 11.88 -1.04
CA TRP A 12 11.40 10.50 -1.06
C TRP A 12 10.52 9.57 -0.24
N ASN A 13 10.04 10.03 0.93
CA ASN A 13 9.10 9.26 1.74
C ASN A 13 7.78 9.01 1.00
N LYS A 14 7.23 10.05 0.35
CA LYS A 14 6.01 9.93 -0.45
C LYS A 14 6.22 9.02 -1.67
N TYR A 15 7.37 9.11 -2.32
CA TYR A 15 7.73 8.24 -3.44
C TYR A 15 7.79 6.77 -3.02
N ARG A 16 8.49 6.46 -1.92
CA ARG A 16 8.57 5.10 -1.35
C ARG A 16 7.19 4.53 -1.02
N GLN A 17 6.34 5.33 -0.40
CA GLN A 17 4.96 4.95 -0.10
C GLN A 17 4.18 4.59 -1.37
N GLY A 18 4.30 5.40 -2.41
CA GLY A 18 3.67 5.13 -3.70
C GLY A 18 4.18 3.85 -4.37
N VAL A 19 5.50 3.60 -4.33
CA VAL A 19 6.10 2.35 -4.85
C VAL A 19 5.60 1.14 -4.07
N LEU A 20 5.55 1.23 -2.74
CA LEU A 20 5.05 0.17 -1.87
C LEU A 20 3.62 -0.22 -2.21
N LEU A 21 2.72 0.76 -2.36
CA LEU A 21 1.32 0.50 -2.71
C LEU A 21 1.19 -0.11 -4.11
N LYS A 22 2.03 0.27 -5.09
CA LYS A 22 2.07 -0.34 -6.42
C LYS A 22 2.50 -1.81 -6.36
N ILE A 23 3.52 -2.11 -5.57
CA ILE A 23 3.97 -3.50 -5.35
C ILE A 23 2.87 -4.32 -4.68
N LEU A 24 2.21 -3.80 -3.64
CA LEU A 24 1.10 -4.48 -2.98
C LEU A 24 -0.06 -4.74 -3.95
N ALA A 25 -0.42 -3.77 -4.78
CA ALA A 25 -1.44 -3.95 -5.81
C ALA A 25 -1.06 -5.04 -6.82
N ALA A 26 0.21 -5.11 -7.22
CA ALA A 26 0.70 -6.13 -8.15
C ALA A 26 0.64 -7.54 -7.55
N VAL A 27 1.13 -7.73 -6.31
CA VAL A 27 1.16 -9.06 -5.68
C VAL A 27 -0.22 -9.55 -5.26
N THR A 28 -1.12 -8.67 -4.85
CA THR A 28 -2.52 -9.02 -4.58
C THR A 28 -3.34 -9.24 -5.86
N GLY A 29 -2.86 -8.75 -7.00
CA GLY A 29 -3.45 -9.05 -8.30
C GLY A 29 -3.09 -10.42 -8.88
N ILE A 30 -2.20 -11.19 -8.24
CA ILE A 30 -1.79 -12.51 -8.74
C ILE A 30 -2.98 -13.46 -8.68
N THR A 31 -3.32 -14.04 -9.83
CA THR A 31 -4.37 -15.04 -10.00
C THR A 31 -3.79 -16.30 -10.64
N GLY A 32 -4.40 -17.44 -10.40
CA GLY A 32 -4.01 -18.70 -11.00
C GLY A 32 -5.22 -19.63 -11.18
N ALA A 33 -5.17 -20.48 -12.21
CA ALA A 33 -6.20 -21.49 -12.43
C ALA A 33 -6.07 -22.68 -11.48
N SER A 34 -4.87 -22.92 -10.93
CA SER A 34 -4.55 -24.05 -10.05
C SER A 34 -3.30 -23.76 -9.20
N GLY A 35 -3.01 -24.63 -8.24
CA GLY A 35 -1.80 -24.54 -7.40
C GLY A 35 -1.83 -23.40 -6.40
N ASN A 36 -0.65 -23.04 -5.88
CA ASN A 36 -0.52 -22.03 -4.82
C ASN A 36 -1.03 -20.65 -5.23
N ALA A 37 -0.92 -20.26 -6.50
CA ALA A 37 -1.44 -18.99 -6.97
C ALA A 37 -2.98 -18.90 -6.89
N LYS A 38 -3.68 -20.01 -7.14
CA LYS A 38 -5.13 -20.09 -6.93
C LYS A 38 -5.47 -20.02 -5.45
N VAL A 39 -4.79 -20.81 -4.62
CA VAL A 39 -5.01 -20.77 -3.16
C VAL A 39 -4.75 -19.38 -2.61
N TRP A 40 -3.67 -18.73 -3.04
CA TRP A 40 -3.35 -17.34 -2.69
C TRP A 40 -4.51 -16.39 -3.01
N HIS A 41 -4.99 -16.42 -4.24
CA HIS A 41 -6.10 -15.56 -4.67
C HIS A 41 -7.37 -15.83 -3.84
N ASP A 42 -7.73 -17.10 -3.67
CA ASP A 42 -9.00 -17.48 -3.03
C ASP A 42 -8.99 -17.24 -1.51
N THR A 43 -7.82 -17.23 -0.85
CA THR A 43 -7.72 -17.10 0.60
C THR A 43 -7.25 -15.73 1.09
N HIS A 44 -6.46 -15.01 0.30
CA HIS A 44 -5.84 -13.73 0.72
C HIS A 44 -6.50 -12.51 0.10
N ILE A 45 -7.40 -12.71 -0.87
CA ILE A 45 -8.08 -11.61 -1.56
C ILE A 45 -9.58 -11.81 -1.44
N ALA A 46 -10.25 -10.92 -0.71
CA ALA A 46 -11.70 -10.91 -0.57
C ALA A 46 -12.28 -9.69 -1.29
N ASP A 47 -13.00 -9.92 -2.39
CA ASP A 47 -13.76 -8.87 -3.09
C ASP A 47 -15.23 -8.93 -2.69
N LEU A 48 -15.59 -8.14 -1.68
CA LEU A 48 -16.96 -7.94 -1.22
C LEU A 48 -17.63 -6.75 -1.89
N GLY A 49 -16.87 -5.98 -2.68
CA GLY A 49 -17.38 -4.79 -3.34
C GLY A 49 -18.47 -5.12 -4.36
N SER A 50 -19.65 -4.54 -4.16
CA SER A 50 -20.77 -4.70 -5.08
C SER A 50 -20.50 -4.01 -6.43
N THR A 51 -21.03 -4.59 -7.49
CA THR A 51 -21.09 -4.01 -8.84
C THR A 51 -22.50 -3.52 -9.16
N THR A 52 -23.47 -3.77 -8.28
CA THR A 52 -24.88 -3.40 -8.41
C THR A 52 -25.17 -2.11 -7.64
N ALA A 53 -26.40 -1.60 -7.74
CA ALA A 53 -26.78 -0.30 -7.17
C ALA A 53 -26.62 -0.19 -5.63
N THR A 54 -26.54 -1.30 -4.90
CA THR A 54 -26.38 -1.30 -3.45
C THR A 54 -24.90 -1.52 -3.09
N PRO A 55 -24.18 -0.49 -2.58
CA PRO A 55 -22.79 -0.62 -2.20
C PRO A 55 -22.64 -1.52 -0.97
N TYR A 56 -21.59 -2.34 -0.96
CA TYR A 56 -21.17 -3.09 0.23
C TYR A 56 -20.18 -2.28 1.03
N THR A 57 -20.55 -1.88 2.24
CA THR A 57 -19.66 -1.15 3.15
C THR A 57 -19.00 -2.11 4.12
N ILE A 58 -17.76 -1.84 4.49
CA ILE A 58 -16.98 -2.67 5.41
C ILE A 58 -17.76 -2.92 6.71
N GLY A 59 -17.82 -4.19 7.11
CA GLY A 59 -18.46 -4.67 8.34
C GLY A 59 -17.49 -4.82 9.51
N GLU A 60 -18.05 -5.19 10.66
CA GLU A 60 -17.29 -5.39 11.90
C GLU A 60 -16.39 -6.62 11.85
N THR A 61 -16.80 -7.66 11.12
CA THR A 61 -16.12 -8.95 11.07
C THR A 61 -15.20 -9.11 9.87
N ASP A 62 -15.38 -8.31 8.80
CA ASP A 62 -14.75 -8.53 7.50
C ASP A 62 -13.22 -8.65 7.58
N LEU A 63 -12.56 -7.79 8.38
CA LEU A 63 -11.12 -7.85 8.56
C LEU A 63 -10.67 -9.10 9.29
N ASN A 64 -11.44 -9.53 10.29
CA ASN A 64 -11.14 -10.74 11.06
C ASN A 64 -11.42 -12.00 10.24
N ASP A 65 -12.49 -11.99 9.45
CA ASP A 65 -12.87 -13.10 8.58
C ASP A 65 -11.81 -13.30 7.49
N LEU A 66 -11.34 -12.21 6.85
CA LEU A 66 -10.24 -12.26 5.89
C LEU A 66 -8.95 -12.78 6.55
N ALA A 67 -8.58 -12.27 7.73
CA ALA A 67 -7.38 -12.71 8.43
C ALA A 67 -7.44 -14.21 8.78
N THR A 68 -8.62 -14.69 9.19
CA THR A 68 -8.84 -16.10 9.50
C THR A 68 -8.83 -16.96 8.23
N GLN A 69 -9.39 -16.48 7.13
CA GLN A 69 -9.37 -17.18 5.84
C GLN A 69 -7.94 -17.29 5.29
N ALA A 70 -7.12 -16.23 5.42
CA ALA A 70 -5.77 -16.19 4.90
C ALA A 70 -4.80 -17.08 5.69
N LEU A 71 -4.75 -16.94 7.00
CA LEU A 71 -3.72 -17.59 7.83
C LEU A 71 -4.27 -18.56 8.87
N GLY A 72 -5.59 -18.63 9.06
CA GLY A 72 -6.21 -19.51 10.03
C GLY A 72 -5.73 -19.23 11.46
N ASP A 73 -5.06 -20.22 12.06
CA ASP A 73 -4.52 -20.17 13.42
C ASP A 73 -3.41 -19.12 13.60
N ASN A 74 -2.72 -18.76 12.51
CA ASN A 74 -1.64 -17.78 12.50
C ASN A 74 -2.10 -16.34 12.23
N LYS A 75 -3.41 -16.04 12.29
CA LYS A 75 -3.95 -14.69 12.02
C LYS A 75 -3.35 -13.58 12.88
N SER A 76 -2.79 -13.91 14.04
CA SER A 76 -2.11 -12.97 14.94
C SER A 76 -0.83 -12.35 14.35
N LEU A 77 -0.33 -12.88 13.23
CA LEU A 77 0.78 -12.28 12.48
C LEU A 77 0.40 -10.95 11.82
N PHE A 78 -0.88 -10.75 11.50
CA PHE A 78 -1.35 -9.49 10.98
C PHE A 78 -1.34 -8.41 12.07
N SER A 79 -0.77 -7.25 11.77
CA SER A 79 -0.62 -6.15 12.72
C SER A 79 -0.97 -4.78 12.17
N LEU A 80 -0.91 -4.60 10.86
CA LEU A 80 -1.09 -3.32 10.18
C LEU A 80 -2.22 -3.42 9.15
N ALA A 81 -3.09 -2.43 9.13
CA ALA A 81 -4.08 -2.24 8.07
C ALA A 81 -3.84 -0.89 7.37
N ILE A 82 -3.83 -0.88 6.03
CA ILE A 82 -3.74 0.33 5.22
C ILE A 82 -5.05 0.46 4.45
N MET A 83 -5.76 1.56 4.63
CA MET A 83 -7.07 1.75 4.03
C MET A 83 -7.29 3.18 3.51
N HIS A 84 -8.20 3.31 2.57
CA HIS A 84 -8.63 4.61 2.04
C HIS A 84 -9.46 5.39 3.07
N SER A 85 -9.41 6.72 3.02
CA SER A 85 -10.17 7.60 3.92
C SER A 85 -11.68 7.34 3.91
N ASN A 86 -12.28 6.93 2.80
CA ASN A 86 -13.70 6.58 2.74
C ASN A 86 -14.04 5.31 3.53
N VAL A 87 -13.16 4.31 3.54
CA VAL A 87 -13.32 3.09 4.34
C VAL A 87 -13.15 3.42 5.83
N ALA A 88 -12.12 4.22 6.16
CA ALA A 88 -11.88 4.69 7.53
C ALA A 88 -13.08 5.46 8.08
N LYS A 89 -13.65 6.39 7.28
CA LYS A 89 -14.88 7.13 7.63
C LYS A 89 -16.05 6.19 7.96
N THR A 90 -16.22 5.10 7.19
CA THR A 90 -17.30 4.15 7.45
C THR A 90 -17.09 3.43 8.79
N LEU A 91 -15.86 3.03 9.10
CA LEU A 91 -15.51 2.44 10.39
C LEU A 91 -15.66 3.43 11.56
N GLU A 92 -15.32 4.70 11.35
CA GLU A 92 -15.55 5.78 12.33
C GLU A 92 -17.04 5.94 12.63
N ASN A 93 -17.89 6.00 11.59
CA ASN A 93 -19.33 6.14 11.75
C ASN A 93 -19.96 4.93 12.48
N LYS A 94 -19.34 3.75 12.36
CA LYS A 94 -19.72 2.54 13.08
C LYS A 94 -19.07 2.45 14.47
N GLN A 95 -18.26 3.45 14.88
CA GLN A 95 -17.52 3.47 16.15
C GLN A 95 -16.55 2.29 16.32
N LEU A 96 -16.03 1.76 15.21
CA LEU A 96 -15.08 0.64 15.17
C LEU A 96 -13.63 1.09 15.03
N LEU A 97 -13.39 2.38 14.80
CA LEU A 97 -12.08 2.97 14.61
C LEU A 97 -11.78 3.95 15.75
N GLU A 98 -10.70 3.69 16.49
CA GLU A 98 -10.22 4.57 17.54
C GLU A 98 -8.90 5.20 17.13
N TYR A 99 -8.86 6.54 17.06
CA TYR A 99 -7.63 7.28 16.81
C TYR A 99 -6.77 7.35 18.06
N TRP A 100 -5.49 7.10 17.90
CA TRP A 100 -4.52 7.31 18.95
C TRP A 100 -4.41 8.80 19.26
N LYS A 101 -4.28 9.13 20.53
CA LYS A 101 -4.14 10.49 21.00
C LYS A 101 -2.76 10.69 21.60
N TYR A 102 -2.13 11.81 21.29
CA TYR A 102 -0.93 12.24 21.98
C TYR A 102 -1.23 13.52 22.77
N THR A 103 -0.60 13.66 23.90
CA THR A 103 -0.69 14.89 24.71
C THR A 103 0.45 15.82 24.31
N ASP A 104 0.12 17.03 23.86
CA ASP A 104 1.13 18.03 23.53
C ASP A 104 1.76 18.65 24.79
N ALA A 105 2.78 19.47 24.60
CA ALA A 105 3.48 20.14 25.71
C ALA A 105 2.57 21.05 26.56
N SER A 106 1.39 21.40 26.07
CA SER A 106 0.37 22.22 26.77
C SER A 106 -0.68 21.35 27.47
N GLY A 107 -0.52 20.01 27.51
CA GLY A 107 -1.47 19.09 28.16
C GLY A 107 -2.72 18.78 27.33
N ILE A 108 -2.81 19.25 26.08
CA ILE A 108 -3.96 19.03 25.20
C ILE A 108 -3.80 17.71 24.46
N GLN A 109 -4.82 16.85 24.51
CA GLN A 109 -4.88 15.61 23.73
C GLN A 109 -5.26 15.91 22.27
N ARG A 110 -4.42 15.49 21.33
CA ARG A 110 -4.66 15.62 19.88
C ARG A 110 -4.73 14.25 19.22
N PRO A 111 -5.68 14.02 18.30
CA PRO A 111 -5.72 12.77 17.55
C PRO A 111 -4.51 12.66 16.61
N MET A 112 -3.99 11.45 16.47
CA MET A 112 -2.98 11.11 15.47
C MET A 112 -3.67 10.54 14.21
N ASN A 113 -2.95 10.56 13.08
CA ASN A 113 -3.43 9.90 11.84
C ASN A 113 -3.28 8.36 11.88
N ILE A 114 -2.97 7.82 13.04
CA ILE A 114 -2.85 6.38 13.30
C ILE A 114 -4.01 6.00 14.20
N ALA A 115 -4.73 4.98 13.80
CA ALA A 115 -5.89 4.47 14.52
C ALA A 115 -5.74 2.97 14.83
N SER A 116 -6.61 2.43 15.64
CA SER A 116 -6.73 0.98 15.85
C SER A 116 -8.15 0.51 15.52
N ALA A 117 -8.23 -0.62 14.84
CA ALA A 117 -9.48 -1.31 14.55
C ALA A 117 -9.24 -2.82 14.62
N ASN A 118 -10.08 -3.55 15.33
CA ASN A 118 -9.97 -5.02 15.48
C ASN A 118 -8.57 -5.54 15.90
N GLY A 119 -7.83 -4.74 16.66
CA GLY A 119 -6.45 -5.08 17.06
C GLY A 119 -5.37 -4.76 16.04
N TYR A 120 -5.72 -4.23 14.86
CA TYR A 120 -4.77 -3.77 13.85
C TYR A 120 -4.46 -2.29 14.04
N THR A 121 -3.19 -1.90 13.82
CA THR A 121 -2.82 -0.50 13.64
C THR A 121 -3.28 -0.06 12.27
N VAL A 122 -4.13 0.96 12.21
CA VAL A 122 -4.69 1.47 10.95
C VAL A 122 -3.93 2.71 10.49
N VAL A 123 -3.48 2.69 9.24
CA VAL A 123 -2.92 3.84 8.53
C VAL A 123 -3.87 4.22 7.41
N VAL A 124 -4.32 5.47 7.41
CA VAL A 124 -5.20 6.00 6.37
C VAL A 124 -4.34 6.61 5.27
N ASP A 125 -4.53 6.09 4.04
CA ASP A 125 -3.78 6.52 2.86
C ASP A 125 -4.67 6.49 1.62
N ASP A 126 -4.90 7.64 1.01
CA ASP A 126 -5.69 7.76 -0.22
C ASP A 126 -4.94 7.32 -1.49
N GLY A 127 -3.68 6.91 -1.36
CA GLY A 127 -2.88 6.32 -2.44
C GLY A 127 -3.20 4.85 -2.73
N VAL A 128 -4.02 4.18 -1.90
CA VAL A 128 -4.45 2.80 -2.16
C VAL A 128 -5.31 2.71 -3.42
N PRO A 129 -5.28 1.57 -4.15
CA PRO A 129 -6.04 1.41 -5.39
C PRO A 129 -7.55 1.61 -5.21
N VAL A 130 -8.12 2.42 -6.10
CA VAL A 130 -9.55 2.66 -6.21
C VAL A 130 -10.00 2.29 -7.62
N ALA A 131 -10.89 1.33 -7.74
CA ALA A 131 -11.49 0.94 -9.00
C ALA A 131 -12.91 1.51 -9.12
N GLN A 132 -13.29 1.98 -10.31
CA GLN A 132 -14.67 2.32 -10.63
C GLN A 132 -15.32 1.11 -11.28
N VAL A 133 -16.49 0.72 -10.79
CA VAL A 133 -17.26 -0.41 -11.31
C VAL A 133 -18.70 -0.03 -11.52
N GLY A 134 -19.29 -0.52 -12.60
CA GLY A 134 -20.66 -0.18 -12.98
C GLY A 134 -20.77 1.25 -13.52
N GLY A 135 -21.99 1.71 -13.68
CA GLY A 135 -22.30 3.02 -14.26
C GLY A 135 -22.59 2.92 -15.74
N SER A 136 -23.84 2.59 -16.06
CA SER A 136 -24.43 2.76 -17.40
C SER A 136 -25.81 3.38 -17.21
N GLY A 137 -26.09 4.43 -17.94
CA GLY A 137 -27.32 5.22 -17.80
C GLY A 137 -27.39 6.00 -16.48
N ASP A 138 -28.52 5.98 -15.80
CA ASP A 138 -28.77 6.72 -14.55
C ASP A 138 -28.11 6.12 -13.30
N ASN A 139 -27.45 4.95 -13.41
CA ASN A 139 -26.76 4.32 -12.31
C ASN A 139 -25.38 4.97 -12.11
N LYS A 140 -25.16 5.57 -10.92
CA LYS A 140 -23.85 6.07 -10.52
C LYS A 140 -22.85 4.93 -10.44
N ALA A 141 -21.70 5.13 -11.07
CA ALA A 141 -20.56 4.21 -10.91
C ALA A 141 -20.20 4.08 -9.42
N LEU A 142 -20.13 2.86 -8.94
CA LEU A 142 -19.64 2.57 -7.60
C LEU A 142 -18.12 2.57 -7.59
N LYS A 143 -17.53 2.97 -6.49
CA LYS A 143 -16.10 2.87 -6.27
C LYS A 143 -15.82 1.68 -5.37
N LYS A 144 -14.82 0.89 -5.73
CA LYS A 144 -14.25 -0.16 -4.91
C LYS A 144 -12.92 0.33 -4.33
N TYR A 145 -12.78 0.25 -3.03
CA TYR A 145 -11.59 0.65 -2.29
C TYR A 145 -10.87 -0.60 -1.80
N THR A 146 -9.57 -0.65 -1.99
CA THR A 146 -8.75 -1.77 -1.50
C THR A 146 -8.19 -1.43 -0.13
N THR A 147 -8.38 -2.32 0.83
CA THR A 147 -7.77 -2.27 2.16
C THR A 147 -6.75 -3.40 2.25
N TYR A 148 -5.50 -3.11 2.63
CA TYR A 148 -4.46 -4.10 2.83
C TYR A 148 -4.31 -4.43 4.29
N ILE A 149 -4.16 -5.72 4.62
CA ILE A 149 -3.77 -6.19 5.95
C ILE A 149 -2.40 -6.84 5.82
N LEU A 150 -1.46 -6.37 6.63
CA LEU A 150 -0.05 -6.73 6.57
C LEU A 150 0.45 -7.22 7.92
N GLY A 151 1.27 -8.24 7.88
CA GLY A 151 2.00 -8.72 9.05
C GLY A 151 3.38 -8.08 9.18
N THR A 152 4.01 -8.30 10.32
CA THR A 152 5.36 -7.82 10.57
C THR A 152 6.39 -8.52 9.67
N GLY A 153 7.29 -7.75 9.04
CA GLY A 153 8.39 -8.29 8.22
C GLY A 153 8.00 -8.76 6.82
N VAL A 154 6.78 -8.49 6.36
CA VAL A 154 6.32 -8.85 4.99
C VAL A 154 6.99 -8.04 3.90
N LEU A 155 7.42 -6.83 4.22
CA LEU A 155 8.15 -5.96 3.30
C LEU A 155 9.57 -5.79 3.79
N ARG A 156 10.52 -6.09 2.92
CA ARG A 156 11.95 -5.93 3.17
C ARG A 156 12.48 -4.78 2.34
N THR A 157 13.25 -3.92 2.97
CA THR A 157 13.94 -2.82 2.31
C THR A 157 15.43 -2.96 2.51
N ALA A 158 16.19 -2.73 1.44
CA ALA A 158 17.65 -2.69 1.50
C ALA A 158 18.14 -1.48 0.71
N GLY A 159 19.00 -0.66 1.34
CA GLY A 159 19.66 0.45 0.69
C GLY A 159 21.02 0.03 0.13
N ALA A 160 21.37 0.49 -1.06
CA ALA A 160 22.69 0.32 -1.62
C ALA A 160 23.46 1.64 -1.61
N ARG A 161 24.78 1.56 -1.39
CA ARG A 161 25.65 2.73 -1.42
C ARG A 161 25.68 3.35 -2.82
N LEU A 162 25.66 4.69 -2.85
CA LEU A 162 25.91 5.51 -4.02
C LEU A 162 27.17 6.33 -3.78
N ASP A 163 28.01 6.48 -4.80
CA ASP A 163 29.22 7.30 -4.70
C ASP A 163 28.88 8.78 -4.57
N ARG A 164 27.85 9.24 -5.27
CA ARG A 164 27.34 10.61 -5.20
C ARG A 164 25.83 10.62 -5.03
N PRO A 165 25.35 10.54 -3.78
CA PRO A 165 23.91 10.58 -3.49
C PRO A 165 23.28 11.96 -3.73
N ASN A 166 24.08 13.02 -3.52
CA ASN A 166 23.69 14.39 -3.76
C ASN A 166 24.75 15.07 -4.61
N ASP A 167 24.32 15.86 -5.58
CA ASP A 167 25.19 16.64 -6.46
C ASP A 167 24.55 18.00 -6.70
N VAL A 168 25.36 19.06 -6.83
CA VAL A 168 24.90 20.42 -7.06
C VAL A 168 25.59 20.92 -8.32
N ASP A 169 24.79 21.38 -9.26
CA ASP A 169 25.24 22.05 -10.48
C ASP A 169 24.90 23.52 -10.40
N TYR A 170 25.90 24.37 -10.71
CA TYR A 170 25.78 25.82 -10.72
C TYR A 170 25.94 26.35 -12.14
N ASP A 171 24.89 26.99 -12.67
CA ASP A 171 24.92 27.64 -13.98
C ASP A 171 24.81 29.16 -13.82
N PRO A 172 25.93 29.90 -13.98
CA PRO A 172 25.94 31.36 -13.83
C PRO A 172 25.22 32.09 -14.97
N ALA A 173 25.00 31.43 -16.11
CA ALA A 173 24.36 32.02 -17.27
C ALA A 173 22.84 32.04 -17.20
N LYS A 174 22.25 31.26 -16.31
CA LYS A 174 20.78 31.16 -16.14
C LYS A 174 20.33 31.92 -14.91
N ASN A 175 19.26 32.73 -15.05
CA ASN A 175 18.57 33.41 -13.97
C ASN A 175 19.45 34.21 -12.99
N GLY A 176 20.59 34.71 -13.45
CA GLY A 176 21.54 35.42 -12.60
C GLY A 176 22.35 34.53 -11.65
N GLY A 177 22.44 33.26 -11.96
CA GLY A 177 23.04 32.20 -11.16
C GLY A 177 21.97 31.21 -10.63
N GLN A 178 21.87 30.04 -11.26
CA GLN A 178 20.96 28.98 -10.87
C GLN A 178 21.74 27.81 -10.29
N GLU A 179 21.30 27.35 -9.09
CA GLU A 179 21.79 26.10 -8.50
C GLU A 179 20.74 25.00 -8.67
N THR A 180 21.16 23.83 -9.15
CA THR A 180 20.32 22.65 -9.31
C THR A 180 20.83 21.54 -8.40
N LEU A 181 20.00 21.12 -7.44
CA LEU A 181 20.31 20.01 -6.55
C LEU A 181 19.78 18.69 -7.15
N TYR A 182 20.68 17.76 -7.43
CA TYR A 182 20.37 16.39 -7.83
C TYR A 182 20.44 15.49 -6.61
N THR A 183 19.35 14.74 -6.35
CA THR A 183 19.31 13.75 -5.28
C THR A 183 19.01 12.37 -5.86
N ARG A 184 19.73 11.34 -5.40
CA ARG A 184 19.60 9.97 -5.86
C ARG A 184 19.50 9.04 -4.66
N ILE A 185 18.61 8.04 -4.76
CA ILE A 185 18.50 6.95 -3.80
C ILE A 185 18.60 5.64 -4.58
N ARG A 186 19.32 4.67 -4.04
CA ARG A 186 19.33 3.29 -4.52
C ARG A 186 18.84 2.40 -3.40
N GLU A 187 17.66 1.84 -3.60
CA GLU A 187 17.03 0.97 -2.62
C GLU A 187 16.21 -0.12 -3.33
N THR A 188 16.01 -1.22 -2.63
CA THR A 188 15.11 -2.30 -3.03
C THR A 188 14.01 -2.41 -2.02
N ILE A 189 12.75 -2.44 -2.47
CA ILE A 189 11.57 -2.75 -1.67
C ILE A 189 11.02 -4.06 -2.23
N HIS A 190 10.97 -5.09 -1.39
CA HIS A 190 10.62 -6.43 -1.84
C HIS A 190 9.63 -7.10 -0.86
N PRO A 191 8.47 -7.59 -1.36
CA PRO A 191 7.53 -8.36 -0.55
C PRO A 191 8.09 -9.78 -0.30
N ASN A 192 8.06 -10.21 0.95
CA ASN A 192 8.53 -11.54 1.32
C ASN A 192 7.59 -12.62 0.75
N GLY A 193 8.17 -13.69 0.22
CA GLY A 193 7.41 -14.80 -0.37
C GLY A 193 7.11 -14.67 -1.87
N PHE A 194 7.52 -13.59 -2.50
CA PHE A 194 7.37 -13.37 -3.94
C PHE A 194 8.73 -13.26 -4.63
N SER A 195 8.73 -13.39 -5.94
CA SER A 195 9.91 -13.14 -6.78
C SER A 195 9.53 -12.15 -7.87
N PHE A 196 10.41 -11.18 -8.10
CA PHE A 196 10.27 -10.25 -9.23
C PHE A 196 10.99 -10.84 -10.44
N LYS A 197 10.28 -10.94 -11.54
CA LYS A 197 10.79 -11.42 -12.83
C LYS A 197 10.94 -10.21 -13.76
N ALA A 198 12.17 -9.98 -14.20
CA ALA A 198 12.42 -8.93 -15.18
C ALA A 198 11.63 -9.20 -16.46
N PRO A 199 10.96 -8.19 -17.04
CA PRO A 199 10.29 -8.34 -18.31
C PRO A 199 11.31 -8.67 -19.41
N SER A 200 10.89 -9.43 -20.44
CA SER A 200 11.75 -9.87 -21.53
C SER A 200 12.26 -8.75 -22.43
N SER A 201 11.62 -7.59 -22.41
CA SER A 201 11.99 -6.40 -23.19
C SER A 201 11.78 -5.12 -22.37
N GLY A 202 12.54 -4.08 -22.72
CA GLY A 202 12.43 -2.78 -22.04
C GLY A 202 12.97 -2.78 -20.60
N TRP A 203 13.78 -3.78 -20.22
CA TRP A 203 14.44 -3.83 -18.94
C TRP A 203 15.63 -2.87 -18.91
N THR A 204 15.69 -2.08 -17.87
CA THR A 204 16.83 -1.26 -17.51
C THR A 204 17.35 -1.71 -16.14
N GLU A 205 18.48 -1.20 -15.69
CA GLU A 205 19.04 -1.54 -14.36
C GLU A 205 18.07 -1.23 -13.19
N SER A 206 17.10 -0.35 -13.43
CA SER A 206 16.08 0.01 -12.45
C SER A 206 14.68 -0.24 -13.04
N PRO A 207 13.80 -1.02 -12.39
CA PRO A 207 12.44 -1.20 -12.86
C PRO A 207 11.68 0.12 -12.81
N THR A 208 10.86 0.35 -13.84
CA THR A 208 9.92 1.47 -13.83
C THR A 208 8.76 1.20 -12.87
N ASP A 209 8.08 2.26 -12.45
CA ASP A 209 6.88 2.15 -11.63
C ASP A 209 5.80 1.27 -12.26
N ALA A 210 5.66 1.34 -13.60
CA ALA A 210 4.72 0.51 -14.35
C ALA A 210 5.13 -0.98 -14.32
N GLN A 211 6.43 -1.28 -14.38
CA GLN A 211 6.94 -2.65 -14.28
C GLN A 211 6.75 -3.23 -12.88
N LEU A 212 6.92 -2.41 -11.83
CA LEU A 212 6.65 -2.82 -10.45
C LEU A 212 5.16 -3.06 -10.18
N ALA A 213 4.28 -2.27 -10.79
CA ALA A 213 2.84 -2.40 -10.68
C ALA A 213 2.26 -3.57 -11.52
N ALA A 214 3.02 -4.11 -12.45
CA ALA A 214 2.54 -5.18 -13.34
C ALA A 214 2.57 -6.54 -12.62
N THR A 215 1.40 -7.12 -12.39
CA THR A 215 1.22 -8.45 -11.76
C THR A 215 2.01 -9.56 -12.48
N ALA A 216 2.14 -9.48 -13.81
CA ALA A 216 2.85 -10.47 -14.62
C ALA A 216 4.36 -10.57 -14.30
N ASN A 217 4.94 -9.53 -13.68
CA ASN A 217 6.33 -9.49 -13.29
C ASN A 217 6.59 -10.09 -11.89
N TRP A 218 5.53 -10.48 -11.20
CA TRP A 218 5.61 -11.07 -9.86
C TRP A 218 5.14 -12.52 -9.89
N SER A 219 5.81 -13.37 -9.13
CA SER A 219 5.44 -14.77 -8.96
C SER A 219 5.50 -15.16 -7.49
N LEU A 220 4.51 -15.94 -7.06
CA LEU A 220 4.45 -16.52 -5.72
C LEU A 220 5.49 -17.63 -5.60
N GLN A 221 6.29 -17.61 -4.53
CA GLN A 221 7.35 -18.59 -4.26
C GLN A 221 7.07 -19.42 -3.02
N PHE A 222 6.47 -18.80 -1.99
CA PHE A 222 6.20 -19.46 -0.71
C PHE A 222 4.78 -20.03 -0.68
N ASP A 223 4.55 -20.89 0.29
CA ASP A 223 3.20 -21.33 0.64
C ASP A 223 2.34 -20.11 1.02
N PRO A 224 1.12 -19.95 0.51
CA PRO A 224 0.23 -18.85 0.87
C PRO A 224 0.10 -18.61 2.36
N LYS A 225 -0.06 -19.67 3.17
CA LYS A 225 -0.17 -19.57 4.63
C LYS A 225 1.06 -18.98 5.34
N ALA A 226 2.21 -18.92 4.66
CA ALA A 226 3.42 -18.31 5.21
C ALA A 226 3.56 -16.82 4.89
N ILE A 227 2.61 -16.24 4.14
CA ILE A 227 2.69 -14.86 3.66
C ILE A 227 1.58 -14.03 4.32
N PRO A 228 1.86 -13.26 5.36
CA PRO A 228 0.87 -12.43 6.02
C PRO A 228 0.63 -11.10 5.25
N ILE A 229 0.12 -11.22 4.04
CA ILE A 229 -0.41 -10.14 3.21
C ILE A 229 -1.81 -10.54 2.78
N ALA A 230 -2.81 -9.70 3.00
CA ALA A 230 -4.15 -9.93 2.48
C ALA A 230 -4.80 -8.61 2.04
N SER A 231 -5.78 -8.67 1.17
CA SER A 231 -6.50 -7.50 0.68
C SER A 231 -8.01 -7.72 0.73
N LEU A 232 -8.70 -6.71 1.23
CA LEU A 232 -10.15 -6.61 1.27
C LEU A 232 -10.61 -5.50 0.31
N ILE A 233 -11.56 -5.80 -0.54
CA ILE A 233 -12.12 -4.83 -1.48
C ILE A 233 -13.59 -4.59 -1.11
N THR A 234 -13.95 -3.33 -0.84
CA THR A 234 -15.29 -2.90 -0.45
C THR A 234 -15.68 -1.61 -1.17
N ASN A 235 -16.94 -1.19 -1.06
CA ASN A 235 -17.39 0.08 -1.61
C ASN A 235 -17.23 1.28 -0.64
N GLY A 236 -16.65 1.08 0.51
CA GLY A 236 -16.40 2.10 1.52
C GLY A 236 -16.97 1.79 2.88
#